data_53a12161bfba68a76f20a2c886a12bdc
#
_entry.id   53a12161bfba68a76f20a2c886a12bdc
#
_cell.length_a   1.000
_cell.length_b   1.000
_cell.length_c   1.000
_cell.angle_alpha   90.00
_cell.angle_beta   90.00
_cell.angle_gamma   90.00
#
_symmetry.space_group_name_H-M   'P 1'
#
loop_
_entity.id
_entity.type
_entity.pdbx_description
1 polymer ?
#
loop_
_entity_poly.entity_id
_entity_poly.type
_entity_poly.pdbx_seq_one_letter_code
_entity_poly.pdbx_strand_id
1 'polypeptide(L)'
;MDFTPTEEQAAGQGLAARIFKDLSTHERLATAGTGTDAELWKELCAAGLIAAVEEIGLLGLVLLLEEQGRTTAQVPFAATCVYGVLAVDEHGSAEQRERLLPPLRDGTAVATGAFPARGGLRSDGDGGRLSGTVPYVPWLRDATHVLVPDADRALWMVRTAEHGVSVQLVETTAPWAAARLDLDGAPGERLGGAGAYASVLAMSRTAFAGLQAGVAAGSLARAVEHTATRAQFGRPLSTNQAVLLRAADAHMDTEAIRVTAYEAAWRRDHSLAYGAQALTAAWWASEAGRRVVHAGQHLHGGTGADLEHPVHRHFLWGRQLDAYLGCGSEVLDELGQLLAETGAEEVST
;
A
#
# COMPACT_ATOMS: atom_id res chain seq x y z
N MET A 1 -13.80 -2.11 20.81
CA MET A 1 -13.54 -1.62 19.44
C MET A 1 -14.56 -2.27 18.52
N ASP A 2 -15.19 -1.50 17.65
CA ASP A 2 -16.12 -2.00 16.64
C ASP A 2 -15.57 -1.61 15.27
N PHE A 3 -15.29 -2.59 14.44
CA PHE A 3 -14.75 -2.42 13.09
C PHE A 3 -15.84 -2.62 12.02
N THR A 4 -17.11 -2.63 12.42
CA THR A 4 -18.21 -2.71 11.47
C THR A 4 -18.17 -1.49 10.55
N PRO A 5 -18.08 -1.68 9.22
CA PRO A 5 -18.06 -0.56 8.30
C PRO A 5 -19.34 0.28 8.40
N THR A 6 -19.23 1.60 8.26
CA THR A 6 -20.41 2.46 8.08
C THR A 6 -21.11 2.15 6.75
N GLU A 7 -22.31 2.71 6.55
CA GLU A 7 -23.03 2.52 5.28
C GLU A 7 -22.22 3.04 4.09
N GLU A 8 -21.55 4.19 4.24
CA GLU A 8 -20.71 4.82 3.23
C GLU A 8 -19.46 3.96 2.94
N GLN A 9 -18.79 3.48 3.98
CA GLN A 9 -17.64 2.59 3.85
C GLN A 9 -18.01 1.28 3.14
N ALA A 10 -19.13 0.66 3.51
CA ALA A 10 -19.62 -0.57 2.89
C ALA A 10 -20.04 -0.34 1.43
N ALA A 11 -20.70 0.79 1.14
CA ALA A 11 -21.07 1.17 -0.23
C ALA A 11 -19.82 1.39 -1.10
N GLY A 12 -18.82 2.13 -0.58
CA GLY A 12 -17.53 2.35 -1.24
C GLY A 12 -16.81 1.04 -1.53
N GLN A 13 -16.71 0.15 -0.53
CA GLN A 13 -16.09 -1.17 -0.70
C GLN A 13 -16.81 -1.99 -1.78
N GLY A 14 -18.15 -2.05 -1.76
CA GLY A 14 -18.93 -2.79 -2.74
C GLY A 14 -18.79 -2.23 -4.16
N LEU A 15 -18.64 -0.91 -4.31
CA LEU A 15 -18.38 -0.27 -5.59
C LEU A 15 -16.96 -0.58 -6.09
N ALA A 16 -15.95 -0.43 -5.23
CA ALA A 16 -14.57 -0.77 -5.53
C ALA A 16 -14.41 -2.24 -5.94
N ALA A 17 -15.02 -3.16 -5.19
CA ALA A 17 -15.01 -4.60 -5.49
C ALA A 17 -15.52 -4.90 -6.91
N ARG A 18 -16.60 -4.24 -7.35
CA ARG A 18 -17.15 -4.40 -8.70
C ARG A 18 -16.18 -3.87 -9.76
N ILE A 19 -15.73 -2.61 -9.61
CA ILE A 19 -14.84 -1.97 -10.58
C ILE A 19 -13.53 -2.77 -10.72
N PHE A 20 -12.90 -3.13 -9.60
CA PHE A 20 -11.66 -3.92 -9.63
C PHE A 20 -11.88 -5.31 -10.26
N LYS A 21 -12.97 -5.99 -9.93
CA LYS A 21 -13.28 -7.31 -10.49
C LYS A 21 -13.51 -7.25 -12.01
N ASP A 22 -14.26 -6.25 -12.47
CA ASP A 22 -14.67 -6.13 -13.86
C ASP A 22 -13.52 -5.65 -14.76
N LEU A 23 -12.64 -4.78 -14.24
CA LEU A 23 -11.54 -4.18 -15.01
C LEU A 23 -10.14 -4.74 -14.67
N SER A 24 -10.00 -5.71 -13.79
CA SER A 24 -8.71 -6.36 -13.50
C SER A 24 -8.72 -7.83 -13.90
N THR A 25 -9.24 -8.12 -15.09
CA THR A 25 -9.19 -9.49 -15.63
C THR A 25 -7.75 -9.88 -15.97
N HIS A 26 -7.49 -11.18 -15.99
CA HIS A 26 -6.16 -11.69 -16.29
C HIS A 26 -5.60 -11.16 -17.62
N GLU A 27 -6.44 -11.12 -18.67
CA GLU A 27 -6.06 -10.64 -20.01
C GLU A 27 -5.69 -9.14 -19.99
N ARG A 28 -6.47 -8.32 -19.31
CA ARG A 28 -6.18 -6.89 -19.17
C ARG A 28 -4.88 -6.65 -18.38
N LEU A 29 -4.69 -7.34 -17.27
CA LEU A 29 -3.49 -7.25 -16.46
C LEU A 29 -2.24 -7.73 -17.21
N ALA A 30 -2.34 -8.75 -18.03
CA ALA A 30 -1.25 -9.20 -18.90
C ALA A 30 -0.88 -8.13 -19.95
N THR A 31 -1.87 -7.40 -20.47
CA THR A 31 -1.67 -6.35 -21.49
C THR A 31 -1.11 -5.04 -20.86
N ALA A 32 -1.45 -4.74 -19.63
CA ALA A 32 -1.04 -3.51 -18.94
C ALA A 32 0.49 -3.39 -18.73
N GLY A 33 1.22 -4.50 -18.78
CA GLY A 33 2.68 -4.50 -18.59
C GLY A 33 3.07 -3.97 -17.22
N THR A 34 3.95 -2.95 -17.16
CA THR A 34 4.45 -2.32 -15.92
C THR A 34 3.93 -0.89 -15.72
N GLY A 35 2.82 -0.51 -16.33
CA GLY A 35 2.23 0.82 -16.23
C GLY A 35 0.89 0.82 -15.48
N THR A 36 0.32 2.01 -15.32
CA THR A 36 -1.05 2.17 -14.82
C THR A 36 -2.07 1.74 -15.87
N ASP A 37 -3.07 0.93 -15.48
CA ASP A 37 -4.25 0.71 -16.30
C ASP A 37 -5.09 2.00 -16.34
N ALA A 38 -4.95 2.75 -17.43
CA ALA A 38 -5.55 4.08 -17.57
C ALA A 38 -7.09 4.05 -17.59
N GLU A 39 -7.71 2.99 -18.10
CA GLU A 39 -9.17 2.85 -18.10
C GLU A 39 -9.67 2.58 -16.69
N LEU A 40 -9.04 1.65 -15.97
CA LEU A 40 -9.37 1.38 -14.57
C LEU A 40 -9.17 2.63 -13.71
N TRP A 41 -8.07 3.37 -13.92
CA TRP A 41 -7.83 4.62 -13.21
C TRP A 41 -8.96 5.64 -13.43
N LYS A 42 -9.34 5.82 -14.70
CA LYS A 42 -10.44 6.72 -15.07
C LYS A 42 -11.77 6.32 -14.43
N GLU A 43 -12.09 5.02 -14.39
CA GLU A 43 -13.33 4.54 -13.77
C GLU A 43 -13.34 4.75 -12.24
N LEU A 44 -12.22 4.55 -11.55
CA LEU A 44 -12.10 4.84 -10.12
C LEU A 44 -12.31 6.33 -9.81
N CYS A 45 -11.73 7.21 -10.65
CA CYS A 45 -11.91 8.65 -10.54
C CYS A 45 -13.37 9.06 -10.81
N ALA A 46 -13.96 8.57 -11.90
CA ALA A 46 -15.34 8.84 -12.27
C ALA A 46 -16.36 8.36 -11.22
N ALA A 47 -16.04 7.25 -10.55
CA ALA A 47 -16.80 6.70 -9.43
C ALA A 47 -16.64 7.51 -8.12
N GLY A 48 -15.72 8.49 -8.09
CA GLY A 48 -15.46 9.33 -6.91
C GLY A 48 -14.72 8.62 -5.78
N LEU A 49 -14.14 7.42 -6.01
CA LEU A 49 -13.54 6.62 -4.95
C LEU A 49 -12.29 7.26 -4.34
N ILE A 50 -11.56 8.07 -5.11
CA ILE A 50 -10.40 8.82 -4.58
C ILE A 50 -10.87 9.97 -3.70
N ALA A 51 -11.88 10.72 -4.14
CA ALA A 51 -12.43 11.83 -3.38
C ALA A 51 -13.10 11.38 -2.07
N ALA A 52 -13.74 10.21 -2.08
CA ALA A 52 -14.44 9.68 -0.91
C ALA A 52 -13.51 9.37 0.27
N VAL A 53 -12.20 9.20 0.04
CA VAL A 53 -11.24 8.74 1.08
C VAL A 53 -11.18 9.70 2.27
N GLU A 54 -11.36 11.00 2.05
CA GLU A 54 -11.35 11.99 3.14
C GLU A 54 -12.57 11.82 4.07
N GLU A 55 -13.71 11.40 3.52
CA GLU A 55 -14.95 11.20 4.26
C GLU A 55 -15.02 9.83 4.93
N ILE A 56 -14.63 8.77 4.21
CA ILE A 56 -14.69 7.39 4.72
C ILE A 56 -13.53 7.04 5.66
N GLY A 57 -12.50 7.89 5.75
CA GLY A 57 -11.34 7.74 6.63
C GLY A 57 -10.37 6.64 6.22
N LEU A 58 -9.42 6.34 7.11
CA LEU A 58 -8.39 5.35 6.85
C LEU A 58 -8.96 3.92 6.87
N LEU A 59 -9.96 3.63 7.71
CA LEU A 59 -10.61 2.32 7.70
C LEU A 59 -11.34 2.07 6.38
N GLY A 60 -12.06 3.07 5.88
CA GLY A 60 -12.69 3.00 4.56
C GLY A 60 -11.66 2.78 3.45
N LEU A 61 -10.54 3.51 3.47
CA LEU A 61 -9.45 3.28 2.51
C LEU A 61 -8.90 1.85 2.60
N VAL A 62 -8.66 1.32 3.78
CA VAL A 62 -8.18 -0.07 3.98
C VAL A 62 -9.15 -1.07 3.33
N LEU A 63 -10.46 -0.89 3.49
CA LEU A 63 -11.48 -1.75 2.85
C LEU A 63 -11.39 -1.70 1.30
N LEU A 64 -11.21 -0.50 0.73
CA LEU A 64 -11.03 -0.35 -0.72
C LEU A 64 -9.74 -1.01 -1.21
N LEU A 65 -8.65 -0.89 -0.43
CA LEU A 65 -7.36 -1.46 -0.77
C LEU A 65 -7.34 -2.99 -0.67
N GLU A 66 -8.12 -3.60 0.20
CA GLU A 66 -8.31 -5.05 0.17
C GLU A 66 -8.89 -5.50 -1.18
N GLU A 67 -9.84 -4.78 -1.74
CA GLU A 67 -10.42 -5.12 -3.05
C GLU A 67 -9.43 -4.89 -4.20
N GLN A 68 -8.61 -3.82 -4.14
CA GLN A 68 -7.48 -3.63 -5.06
C GLN A 68 -6.48 -4.80 -4.99
N GLY A 69 -6.08 -5.20 -3.78
CA GLY A 69 -5.13 -6.27 -3.56
C GLY A 69 -5.66 -7.63 -4.02
N ARG A 70 -6.94 -7.92 -3.74
CA ARG A 70 -7.61 -9.17 -4.12
C ARG A 70 -7.51 -9.46 -5.62
N THR A 71 -7.53 -8.43 -6.44
CA THR A 71 -7.45 -8.51 -7.90
C THR A 71 -6.07 -8.18 -8.45
N THR A 72 -5.13 -7.72 -7.61
CA THR A 72 -3.83 -7.14 -8.02
C THR A 72 -3.99 -6.03 -9.07
N ALA A 73 -4.99 -5.17 -8.86
CA ALA A 73 -5.38 -4.11 -9.80
C ALA A 73 -4.26 -3.06 -9.96
N GLN A 74 -3.83 -2.85 -11.20
CA GLN A 74 -2.59 -2.13 -11.51
C GLN A 74 -2.82 -0.63 -11.69
N VAL A 75 -3.06 0.05 -10.57
CA VAL A 75 -3.27 1.50 -10.48
C VAL A 75 -2.59 2.08 -9.24
N PRO A 76 -2.17 3.36 -9.27
CA PRO A 76 -1.52 4.05 -8.14
C PRO A 76 -2.51 4.47 -7.04
N PHE A 77 -3.62 3.74 -6.86
CA PHE A 77 -4.72 4.13 -5.97
C PHE A 77 -4.26 4.27 -4.52
N ALA A 78 -3.63 3.24 -3.96
CA ALA A 78 -3.08 3.30 -2.60
C ALA A 78 -2.10 4.47 -2.40
N ALA A 79 -1.17 4.65 -3.34
CA ALA A 79 -0.16 5.69 -3.24
C ALA A 79 -0.77 7.09 -3.33
N THR A 80 -1.68 7.34 -4.28
CA THR A 80 -2.33 8.64 -4.45
C THR A 80 -3.22 8.99 -3.26
N CYS A 81 -4.00 8.04 -2.73
CA CYS A 81 -4.83 8.28 -1.56
C CYS A 81 -3.99 8.60 -0.32
N VAL A 82 -2.90 7.86 -0.07
CA VAL A 82 -2.07 8.04 1.13
C VAL A 82 -1.17 9.27 1.03
N TYR A 83 -0.30 9.31 0.01
CA TYR A 83 0.75 10.35 -0.10
C TYR A 83 0.28 11.64 -0.76
N GLY A 84 -0.86 11.58 -1.47
CA GLY A 84 -1.53 12.74 -2.05
C GLY A 84 -2.65 13.22 -1.15
N VAL A 85 -3.81 12.56 -1.22
CA VAL A 85 -5.05 13.07 -0.63
C VAL A 85 -4.94 13.20 0.88
N LEU A 86 -4.73 12.10 1.62
CA LEU A 86 -4.72 12.13 3.09
C LEU A 86 -3.53 12.92 3.67
N ALA A 87 -2.34 12.83 3.05
CA ALA A 87 -1.19 13.58 3.53
C ALA A 87 -1.37 15.09 3.35
N VAL A 88 -1.94 15.53 2.22
CA VAL A 88 -2.21 16.95 1.96
C VAL A 88 -3.37 17.45 2.82
N ASP A 89 -4.43 16.67 2.98
CA ASP A 89 -5.57 17.04 3.82
C ASP A 89 -5.15 17.23 5.29
N GLU A 90 -4.37 16.31 5.85
CA GLU A 90 -3.96 16.35 7.26
C GLU A 90 -2.87 17.40 7.53
N HIS A 91 -1.89 17.53 6.65
CA HIS A 91 -0.66 18.27 6.90
C HIS A 91 -0.46 19.50 6.00
N GLY A 92 -1.25 19.66 4.95
CA GLY A 92 -1.15 20.80 4.02
C GLY A 92 -1.62 22.10 4.64
N SER A 93 -1.02 23.23 4.22
CA SER A 93 -1.59 24.54 4.47
C SER A 93 -2.94 24.71 3.75
N ALA A 94 -3.73 25.74 4.11
CA ALA A 94 -4.97 26.00 3.42
C ALA A 94 -4.77 26.20 1.91
N GLU A 95 -3.70 26.93 1.53
CA GLU A 95 -3.33 27.16 0.13
C GLU A 95 -2.92 25.84 -0.58
N GLN A 96 -2.15 24.99 0.09
CA GLN A 96 -1.77 23.69 -0.46
C GLN A 96 -3.00 22.79 -0.66
N ARG A 97 -3.91 22.73 0.31
CA ARG A 97 -5.16 21.97 0.17
C ARG A 97 -6.02 22.47 -0.99
N GLU A 98 -6.22 23.78 -1.09
CA GLU A 98 -7.02 24.38 -2.17
C GLU A 98 -6.45 24.08 -3.56
N ARG A 99 -5.13 24.05 -3.69
CA ARG A 99 -4.46 23.85 -4.98
C ARG A 99 -4.23 22.38 -5.34
N LEU A 100 -3.89 21.52 -4.36
CA LEU A 100 -3.46 20.14 -4.62
C LEU A 100 -4.60 19.13 -4.53
N LEU A 101 -5.58 19.30 -3.64
CA LEU A 101 -6.63 18.30 -3.45
C LEU A 101 -7.55 18.15 -4.67
N PRO A 102 -8.03 19.21 -5.35
CA PRO A 102 -8.94 19.04 -6.49
C PRO A 102 -8.35 18.12 -7.58
N PRO A 103 -7.14 18.36 -8.13
CA PRO A 103 -6.58 17.49 -9.16
C PRO A 103 -6.20 16.09 -8.66
N LEU A 104 -5.94 15.90 -7.35
CA LEU A 104 -5.73 14.57 -6.76
C LEU A 104 -7.04 13.78 -6.66
N ARG A 105 -8.14 14.44 -6.28
CA ARG A 105 -9.48 13.85 -6.15
C ARG A 105 -10.07 13.42 -7.50
N ASP A 106 -9.89 14.21 -8.53
CA ASP A 106 -10.37 13.90 -9.88
C ASP A 106 -9.40 13.01 -10.69
N GLY A 107 -8.23 12.72 -10.13
CA GLY A 107 -7.21 11.83 -10.71
C GLY A 107 -6.39 12.42 -11.86
N THR A 108 -6.53 13.73 -12.14
CA THR A 108 -5.66 14.44 -13.10
C THR A 108 -4.25 14.65 -12.55
N ALA A 109 -4.08 14.64 -11.22
CA ALA A 109 -2.80 14.49 -10.56
C ALA A 109 -2.71 13.13 -9.87
N VAL A 110 -1.54 12.51 -9.98
CA VAL A 110 -1.18 11.24 -9.35
C VAL A 110 -0.05 11.51 -8.37
N ALA A 111 -0.21 11.06 -7.12
CA ALA A 111 0.85 11.18 -6.13
C ALA A 111 1.44 9.83 -5.74
N THR A 112 2.72 9.84 -5.39
CA THR A 112 3.41 8.70 -4.78
C THR A 112 4.31 9.16 -3.63
N GLY A 113 4.94 8.22 -2.92
CA GLY A 113 5.82 8.51 -1.78
C GLY A 113 7.14 7.77 -1.82
N ALA A 114 8.20 8.46 -1.43
CA ALA A 114 9.54 7.92 -1.28
C ALA A 114 9.82 7.49 0.18
N PHE A 115 9.02 6.58 0.69
CA PHE A 115 9.03 6.13 2.09
C PHE A 115 9.57 4.71 2.25
N PRO A 116 10.15 4.37 3.43
CA PRO A 116 10.50 5.25 4.54
C PRO A 116 11.73 6.11 4.23
N ALA A 117 12.01 7.12 5.07
CA ALA A 117 13.24 7.91 4.95
C ALA A 117 14.47 7.01 5.12
N ARG A 118 15.34 7.00 4.10
CA ARG A 118 16.59 6.22 4.10
C ARG A 118 17.85 7.13 4.11
N GLY A 119 17.67 8.44 4.43
CA GLY A 119 18.76 9.40 4.52
C GLY A 119 19.40 9.81 3.18
N GLY A 120 18.80 9.41 2.06
CA GLY A 120 19.34 9.67 0.71
C GLY A 120 19.07 11.07 0.17
N LEU A 121 18.18 11.85 0.81
CA LEU A 121 17.80 13.19 0.38
C LEU A 121 18.18 14.23 1.42
N ARG A 122 18.60 15.40 0.95
CA ARG A 122 18.92 16.56 1.78
C ARG A 122 18.18 17.78 1.26
N SER A 123 17.71 18.62 2.17
CA SER A 123 17.19 19.94 1.85
C SER A 123 18.22 21.01 2.18
N ASP A 124 18.15 22.15 1.50
CA ASP A 124 18.93 23.36 1.84
C ASP A 124 18.26 24.21 2.93
N GLY A 125 17.25 23.63 3.61
CA GLY A 125 16.47 24.31 4.62
C GLY A 125 15.42 25.23 4.03
N ASP A 126 15.50 26.54 4.34
CA ASP A 126 14.46 27.52 3.98
C ASP A 126 14.28 27.75 2.47
N GLY A 127 15.27 27.38 1.65
CA GLY A 127 15.23 27.54 0.19
C GLY A 127 14.35 26.50 -0.51
N GLY A 128 13.96 25.42 0.17
CA GLY A 128 13.12 24.36 -0.38
C GLY A 128 13.76 23.61 -1.56
N ARG A 129 15.10 23.60 -1.65
CA ARG A 129 15.83 22.86 -2.67
C ARG A 129 16.27 21.51 -2.14
N LEU A 130 15.99 20.47 -2.94
CA LEU A 130 16.27 19.09 -2.57
C LEU A 130 17.32 18.48 -3.49
N SER A 131 18.26 17.74 -2.89
CA SER A 131 19.30 17.02 -3.63
C SER A 131 19.52 15.63 -3.05
N GLY A 132 19.80 14.66 -3.90
CA GLY A 132 20.09 13.27 -3.54
C GLY A 132 19.35 12.26 -4.38
N THR A 133 19.37 11.00 -3.94
CA THR A 133 18.82 9.88 -4.70
C THR A 133 17.97 8.99 -3.82
N VAL A 134 16.81 8.59 -4.34
CA VAL A 134 16.00 7.47 -3.81
C VAL A 134 16.00 6.35 -4.86
N PRO A 135 16.60 5.20 -4.56
CA PRO A 135 16.84 4.16 -5.57
C PRO A 135 15.56 3.50 -6.08
N TYR A 136 14.48 3.54 -5.30
CA TYR A 136 13.22 2.90 -5.63
C TYR A 136 12.04 3.71 -5.07
N VAL A 137 11.15 4.14 -5.95
CA VAL A 137 9.86 4.76 -5.60
C VAL A 137 8.77 4.09 -6.44
N PRO A 138 7.78 3.44 -5.82
CA PRO A 138 6.69 2.80 -6.56
C PRO A 138 5.82 3.84 -7.27
N TRP A 139 5.29 3.51 -8.45
CA TRP A 139 4.41 4.36 -9.25
C TRP A 139 4.98 5.70 -9.72
N LEU A 140 6.28 5.96 -9.50
CA LEU A 140 6.90 7.25 -9.81
C LEU A 140 6.83 7.62 -11.30
N ARG A 141 6.87 6.64 -12.21
CA ARG A 141 6.79 6.91 -13.66
C ARG A 141 5.46 7.50 -14.09
N ASP A 142 4.40 7.20 -13.36
CA ASP A 142 3.05 7.65 -13.66
C ASP A 142 2.63 8.82 -12.73
N ALA A 143 3.47 9.19 -11.76
CA ALA A 143 3.17 10.22 -10.78
C ALA A 143 3.52 11.62 -11.29
N THR A 144 2.62 12.58 -11.00
CA THR A 144 2.85 14.01 -11.20
C THR A 144 3.49 14.67 -9.99
N HIS A 145 3.33 14.05 -8.81
CA HIS A 145 3.84 14.52 -7.53
C HIS A 145 4.47 13.36 -6.76
N VAL A 146 5.54 13.65 -6.03
CA VAL A 146 6.15 12.69 -5.11
C VAL A 146 6.36 13.35 -3.75
N LEU A 147 5.86 12.71 -2.70
CA LEU A 147 6.10 13.12 -1.33
C LEU A 147 7.40 12.47 -0.85
N VAL A 148 8.39 13.29 -0.52
CA VAL A 148 9.71 12.81 -0.11
C VAL A 148 10.06 13.30 1.29
N PRO A 149 10.55 12.42 2.18
CA PRO A 149 11.20 12.82 3.42
C PRO A 149 12.68 13.13 3.17
N ASP A 150 13.19 14.23 3.73
CA ASP A 150 14.63 14.48 3.77
C ASP A 150 15.33 13.73 4.93
N ALA A 151 16.63 13.95 5.10
CA ALA A 151 17.42 13.29 6.15
C ALA A 151 16.96 13.65 7.57
N ASP A 152 16.36 14.83 7.75
CA ASP A 152 15.81 15.31 9.03
C ASP A 152 14.33 14.93 9.20
N ARG A 153 13.79 14.10 8.29
CA ARG A 153 12.40 13.65 8.26
C ARG A 153 11.39 14.80 8.05
N ALA A 154 11.81 15.93 7.48
CA ALA A 154 10.88 16.93 6.98
C ALA A 154 10.26 16.45 5.66
N LEU A 155 8.96 16.67 5.49
CA LEU A 155 8.24 16.23 4.30
C LEU A 155 8.21 17.33 3.24
N TRP A 156 8.43 16.94 2.01
CA TRP A 156 8.46 17.83 0.85
C TRP A 156 7.63 17.24 -0.29
N MET A 157 6.68 18.04 -0.81
CA MET A 157 5.96 17.71 -2.02
C MET A 157 6.73 18.23 -3.22
N VAL A 158 7.13 17.35 -4.12
CA VAL A 158 7.92 17.65 -5.33
C VAL A 158 7.09 17.30 -6.56
N ARG A 159 7.02 18.21 -7.53
CA ARG A 159 6.44 17.91 -8.84
C ARG A 159 7.46 17.18 -9.70
N THR A 160 7.07 16.08 -10.32
CA THR A 160 7.98 15.24 -11.09
C THR A 160 8.47 15.90 -12.38
N ALA A 161 7.75 16.91 -12.90
CA ALA A 161 8.10 17.69 -14.08
C ALA A 161 8.99 18.90 -13.79
N GLU A 162 9.42 19.13 -12.53
CA GLU A 162 10.24 20.29 -12.18
C GLU A 162 11.70 20.12 -12.63
N HIS A 163 12.35 21.26 -12.82
CA HIS A 163 13.79 21.28 -13.11
C HIS A 163 14.57 20.65 -11.94
N GLY A 164 15.59 19.87 -12.26
CA GLY A 164 16.38 19.16 -11.27
C GLY A 164 15.77 17.83 -10.80
N VAL A 165 14.63 17.42 -11.36
CA VAL A 165 14.04 16.09 -11.12
C VAL A 165 14.39 15.17 -12.29
N SER A 166 14.92 13.98 -11.98
CA SER A 166 15.17 12.93 -12.94
C SER A 166 14.53 11.63 -12.46
N VAL A 167 13.76 11.01 -13.36
CA VAL A 167 13.05 9.74 -13.13
C VAL A 167 13.65 8.68 -14.05
N GLN A 168 14.28 7.66 -13.45
CA GLN A 168 14.95 6.61 -14.20
C GLN A 168 14.25 5.27 -13.98
N LEU A 169 14.00 4.54 -15.07
CA LEU A 169 13.37 3.22 -15.03
C LEU A 169 14.16 2.28 -14.09
N VAL A 170 13.43 1.58 -13.23
CA VAL A 170 13.94 0.48 -12.43
C VAL A 170 13.13 -0.77 -12.75
N GLU A 171 13.82 -1.82 -13.13
CA GLU A 171 13.20 -3.12 -13.32
C GLU A 171 12.95 -3.78 -11.97
N THR A 172 11.71 -4.20 -11.75
CA THR A 172 11.27 -4.91 -10.55
C THR A 172 10.48 -6.15 -10.93
N THR A 173 10.36 -7.10 -10.02
CA THR A 173 9.56 -8.30 -10.25
C THR A 173 8.06 -8.00 -10.22
N ALA A 174 7.61 -7.09 -9.32
CA ALA A 174 6.23 -6.64 -9.33
C ALA A 174 6.00 -5.66 -10.50
N PRO A 175 4.86 -5.73 -11.19
CA PRO A 175 4.60 -4.92 -12.38
C PRO A 175 4.16 -3.48 -12.04
N TRP A 176 4.80 -2.85 -11.07
CA TRP A 176 4.52 -1.47 -10.70
C TRP A 176 5.33 -0.50 -11.55
N ALA A 177 4.76 0.68 -11.82
CA ALA A 177 5.44 1.76 -12.54
C ALA A 177 6.53 2.41 -11.68
N ALA A 178 7.45 1.61 -11.15
CA ALA A 178 8.50 2.07 -10.26
C ALA A 178 9.63 2.78 -11.02
N ALA A 179 10.33 3.67 -10.30
CA ALA A 179 11.50 4.35 -10.81
C ALA A 179 12.45 4.75 -9.68
N ARG A 180 13.70 5.02 -10.05
CA ARG A 180 14.66 5.75 -9.24
C ARG A 180 14.39 7.25 -9.39
N LEU A 181 14.42 7.96 -8.28
CA LEU A 181 14.30 9.42 -8.21
C LEU A 181 15.67 10.03 -7.91
N ASP A 182 16.14 10.88 -8.80
CA ASP A 182 17.32 11.73 -8.57
C ASP A 182 16.87 13.20 -8.54
N LEU A 183 17.29 13.91 -7.49
CA LEU A 183 17.03 15.34 -7.28
C LEU A 183 18.37 16.10 -7.27
N ASP A 184 18.44 17.17 -8.06
CA ASP A 184 19.59 18.06 -8.15
C ASP A 184 19.13 19.51 -8.01
N GLY A 185 19.07 20.00 -6.78
CA GLY A 185 18.52 21.31 -6.45
C GLY A 185 17.06 21.48 -6.85
N ALA A 186 16.28 20.39 -6.89
CA ALA A 186 14.89 20.41 -7.29
C ALA A 186 14.01 21.16 -6.27
N PRO A 187 13.07 22.03 -6.72
CA PRO A 187 12.19 22.72 -5.81
C PRO A 187 11.19 21.75 -5.16
N GLY A 188 11.00 21.89 -3.85
CA GLY A 188 10.00 21.19 -3.09
C GLY A 188 9.24 22.11 -2.17
N GLU A 189 7.96 21.81 -1.97
CA GLU A 189 7.13 22.54 -1.01
C GLU A 189 7.05 21.75 0.29
N ARG A 190 7.39 22.39 1.40
CA ARG A 190 7.31 21.74 2.71
C ARG A 190 5.86 21.40 3.05
N LEU A 191 5.62 20.16 3.43
CA LEU A 191 4.30 19.68 3.87
C LEU A 191 4.33 19.39 5.37
N GLY A 192 3.51 20.12 6.12
CA GLY A 192 3.40 19.94 7.57
C GLY A 192 4.62 20.38 8.37
N GLY A 193 4.62 20.01 9.64
CA GLY A 193 5.66 20.34 10.62
C GLY A 193 6.17 19.12 11.36
N ALA A 194 6.55 19.31 12.62
CA ALA A 194 6.98 18.23 13.49
C ALA A 194 5.88 17.15 13.61
N GLY A 195 6.26 15.88 13.51
CA GLY A 195 5.34 14.75 13.58
C GLY A 195 4.70 14.34 12.24
N ALA A 196 4.68 15.19 11.21
CA ALA A 196 4.04 14.88 9.92
C ALA A 196 4.63 13.61 9.28
N TYR A 197 5.96 13.43 9.32
CA TYR A 197 6.59 12.21 8.82
C TYR A 197 6.11 10.96 9.52
N ALA A 198 6.05 10.98 10.85
CA ALA A 198 5.60 9.82 11.64
C ALA A 198 4.12 9.49 11.37
N SER A 199 3.27 10.52 11.27
CA SER A 199 1.86 10.38 10.89
C SER A 199 1.71 9.74 9.51
N VAL A 200 2.35 10.28 8.48
CA VAL A 200 2.26 9.76 7.11
C VAL A 200 2.85 8.34 7.02
N LEU A 201 3.94 8.04 7.70
CA LEU A 201 4.52 6.68 7.71
C LEU A 201 3.58 5.67 8.37
N ALA A 202 2.99 6.01 9.53
CA ALA A 202 2.03 5.14 10.21
C ALA A 202 0.77 4.90 9.35
N MET A 203 0.24 5.95 8.72
CA MET A 203 -0.87 5.87 7.78
C MET A 203 -0.53 5.00 6.57
N SER A 204 0.65 5.17 5.99
CA SER A 204 1.14 4.35 4.88
C SER A 204 1.21 2.87 5.25
N ARG A 205 1.82 2.56 6.40
CA ARG A 205 1.96 1.18 6.90
C ARG A 205 0.59 0.52 7.07
N THR A 206 -0.37 1.24 7.64
CA THR A 206 -1.74 0.75 7.84
C THR A 206 -2.45 0.49 6.49
N ALA A 207 -2.41 1.46 5.58
CA ALA A 207 -3.05 1.35 4.27
C ALA A 207 -2.46 0.21 3.43
N PHE A 208 -1.12 0.12 3.36
CA PHE A 208 -0.46 -0.95 2.60
C PHE A 208 -0.57 -2.32 3.26
N ALA A 209 -0.80 -2.39 4.59
CA ALA A 209 -1.18 -3.65 5.24
C ALA A 209 -2.57 -4.12 4.76
N GLY A 210 -3.53 -3.20 4.59
CA GLY A 210 -4.83 -3.52 3.97
C GLY A 210 -4.69 -4.03 2.53
N LEU A 211 -3.85 -3.38 1.72
CA LEU A 211 -3.54 -3.86 0.38
C LEU A 211 -2.95 -5.26 0.40
N GLN A 212 -2.02 -5.54 1.32
CA GLN A 212 -1.42 -6.87 1.48
C GLN A 212 -2.44 -7.93 1.94
N ALA A 213 -3.39 -7.57 2.83
CA ALA A 213 -4.49 -8.45 3.21
C ALA A 213 -5.32 -8.88 1.99
N GLY A 214 -5.60 -7.93 1.09
CA GLY A 214 -6.27 -8.20 -0.17
C GLY A 214 -5.48 -9.14 -1.08
N VAL A 215 -4.17 -8.89 -1.26
CA VAL A 215 -3.29 -9.76 -2.05
C VAL A 215 -3.24 -11.18 -1.47
N ALA A 216 -3.13 -11.30 -0.15
CA ALA A 216 -3.15 -12.58 0.55
C ALA A 216 -4.49 -13.32 0.33
N ALA A 217 -5.61 -12.62 0.52
CA ALA A 217 -6.95 -13.18 0.32
C ALA A 217 -7.17 -13.64 -1.14
N GLY A 218 -6.73 -12.85 -2.12
CA GLY A 218 -6.82 -13.22 -3.54
C GLY A 218 -5.96 -14.43 -3.89
N SER A 219 -4.75 -14.51 -3.36
CA SER A 219 -3.85 -15.67 -3.52
C SER A 219 -4.46 -16.95 -2.92
N LEU A 220 -4.98 -16.84 -1.70
CA LEU A 220 -5.61 -17.97 -1.00
C LEU A 220 -6.89 -18.45 -1.71
N ALA A 221 -7.75 -17.53 -2.16
CA ALA A 221 -8.97 -17.89 -2.87
C ALA A 221 -8.67 -18.70 -4.13
N ARG A 222 -7.68 -18.30 -4.93
CA ARG A 222 -7.22 -19.06 -6.11
C ARG A 222 -6.68 -20.43 -5.74
N ALA A 223 -5.91 -20.53 -4.65
CA ALA A 223 -5.36 -21.81 -4.19
C ALA A 223 -6.46 -22.77 -3.71
N VAL A 224 -7.47 -22.26 -3.01
CA VAL A 224 -8.63 -23.04 -2.58
C VAL A 224 -9.43 -23.55 -3.78
N GLU A 225 -9.73 -22.68 -4.76
CA GLU A 225 -10.42 -23.08 -5.99
C GLU A 225 -9.64 -24.15 -6.76
N HIS A 226 -8.32 -23.92 -6.96
CA HIS A 226 -7.45 -24.88 -7.64
C HIS A 226 -7.44 -26.25 -6.93
N THR A 227 -7.24 -26.28 -5.62
CA THR A 227 -7.17 -27.54 -4.88
C THR A 227 -8.50 -28.26 -4.74
N ALA A 228 -9.63 -27.54 -4.80
CA ALA A 228 -10.97 -28.10 -4.81
C ALA A 228 -11.33 -28.78 -6.16
N THR A 229 -10.79 -28.28 -7.27
CA THR A 229 -11.09 -28.77 -8.62
C THR A 229 -10.04 -29.77 -9.13
N ARG A 230 -8.76 -29.58 -8.81
CA ARG A 230 -7.66 -30.43 -9.25
C ARG A 230 -7.69 -31.77 -8.54
N ALA A 231 -7.86 -32.84 -9.30
CA ALA A 231 -7.81 -34.22 -8.78
C ALA A 231 -6.44 -34.86 -8.99
N GLN A 232 -5.94 -35.56 -7.98
CA GLN A 232 -4.80 -36.45 -8.01
C GLN A 232 -5.10 -37.70 -7.18
N PHE A 233 -4.60 -38.85 -7.58
CA PHE A 233 -4.86 -40.14 -6.89
C PHE A 233 -6.37 -40.42 -6.73
N GLY A 234 -7.19 -40.04 -7.72
CA GLY A 234 -8.63 -40.30 -7.77
C GLY A 234 -9.50 -39.39 -6.89
N ARG A 235 -8.95 -38.32 -6.31
CA ARG A 235 -9.71 -37.37 -5.45
C ARG A 235 -9.18 -35.94 -5.56
N PRO A 236 -10.00 -34.90 -5.21
CA PRO A 236 -9.53 -33.52 -5.14
C PRO A 236 -8.36 -33.34 -4.18
N LEU A 237 -7.41 -32.44 -4.50
CA LEU A 237 -6.27 -32.13 -3.64
C LEU A 237 -6.71 -31.60 -2.27
N SER A 238 -7.84 -30.88 -2.21
CA SER A 238 -8.43 -30.36 -0.97
C SER A 238 -8.81 -31.42 0.04
N THR A 239 -8.89 -32.71 -0.34
CA THR A 239 -9.12 -33.83 0.60
C THR A 239 -7.85 -34.26 1.32
N ASN A 240 -6.69 -33.73 0.94
CA ASN A 240 -5.40 -34.03 1.59
C ASN A 240 -5.23 -33.14 2.82
N GLN A 241 -4.95 -33.78 3.98
CA GLN A 241 -4.77 -33.06 5.24
C GLN A 241 -3.68 -31.98 5.19
N ALA A 242 -2.56 -32.24 4.50
CA ALA A 242 -1.48 -31.26 4.36
C ALA A 242 -1.91 -30.01 3.56
N VAL A 243 -2.81 -30.19 2.57
CA VAL A 243 -3.40 -29.06 1.81
C VAL A 243 -4.35 -28.26 2.70
N LEU A 244 -5.21 -28.96 3.45
CA LEU A 244 -6.17 -28.31 4.37
C LEU A 244 -5.45 -27.50 5.46
N LEU A 245 -4.42 -28.06 6.10
CA LEU A 245 -3.66 -27.37 7.15
C LEU A 245 -2.96 -26.14 6.58
N ARG A 246 -2.32 -26.24 5.42
CA ARG A 246 -1.66 -25.09 4.78
C ARG A 246 -2.63 -23.98 4.38
N ALA A 247 -3.83 -24.34 3.91
CA ALA A 247 -4.87 -23.37 3.59
C ALA A 247 -5.44 -22.71 4.86
N ALA A 248 -5.58 -23.48 5.95
CA ALA A 248 -6.01 -22.96 7.25
C ALA A 248 -5.00 -21.97 7.85
N ASP A 249 -3.71 -22.31 7.84
CA ASP A 249 -2.64 -21.42 8.29
C ASP A 249 -2.60 -20.12 7.48
N ALA A 250 -2.74 -20.22 6.14
CA ALA A 250 -2.80 -19.06 5.27
C ALA A 250 -4.05 -18.19 5.51
N HIS A 251 -5.17 -18.80 5.87
CA HIS A 251 -6.37 -18.07 6.26
C HIS A 251 -6.15 -17.31 7.58
N MET A 252 -5.61 -17.97 8.61
CA MET A 252 -5.29 -17.33 9.88
C MET A 252 -4.32 -16.16 9.70
N ASP A 253 -3.28 -16.34 8.90
CA ASP A 253 -2.32 -15.29 8.55
C ASP A 253 -3.00 -14.09 7.85
N THR A 254 -3.91 -14.35 6.92
CA THR A 254 -4.67 -13.30 6.22
C THR A 254 -5.55 -12.51 7.18
N GLU A 255 -6.25 -13.20 8.09
CA GLU A 255 -7.09 -12.55 9.11
C GLU A 255 -6.26 -11.74 10.11
N ALA A 256 -5.05 -12.21 10.46
CA ALA A 256 -4.16 -11.47 11.34
C ALA A 256 -3.70 -10.13 10.70
N ILE A 257 -3.38 -10.12 9.40
CA ILE A 257 -3.09 -8.87 8.68
C ILE A 257 -4.32 -7.96 8.71
N ARG A 258 -5.49 -8.48 8.37
CA ARG A 258 -6.74 -7.73 8.26
C ARG A 258 -7.12 -7.05 9.57
N VAL A 259 -7.22 -7.83 10.67
CA VAL A 259 -7.69 -7.30 11.95
C VAL A 259 -6.74 -6.25 12.52
N THR A 260 -5.42 -6.43 12.36
CA THR A 260 -4.43 -5.46 12.84
C THR A 260 -4.44 -4.18 12.01
N ALA A 261 -4.65 -4.26 10.69
CA ALA A 261 -4.83 -3.10 9.83
C ALA A 261 -6.12 -2.33 10.17
N TYR A 262 -7.22 -3.05 10.45
CA TYR A 262 -8.49 -2.44 10.87
C TYR A 262 -8.36 -1.73 12.21
N GLU A 263 -7.68 -2.34 13.19
CA GLU A 263 -7.44 -1.69 14.48
C GLU A 263 -6.66 -0.39 14.30
N ALA A 264 -5.55 -0.42 13.58
CA ALA A 264 -4.74 0.77 13.35
C ALA A 264 -5.52 1.88 12.65
N ALA A 265 -6.29 1.54 11.60
CA ALA A 265 -7.11 2.48 10.85
C ALA A 265 -8.23 3.07 11.71
N TRP A 266 -8.98 2.22 12.42
CA TRP A 266 -10.05 2.64 13.33
C TRP A 266 -9.54 3.59 14.42
N ARG A 267 -8.38 3.31 15.03
CA ARG A 267 -7.79 4.17 16.06
C ARG A 267 -7.45 5.55 15.51
N ARG A 268 -6.85 5.63 14.30
CA ARG A 268 -6.59 6.91 13.64
C ARG A 268 -7.87 7.70 13.42
N ASP A 269 -8.90 7.07 12.86
CA ASP A 269 -10.17 7.72 12.52
C ASP A 269 -10.92 8.21 13.78
N HIS A 270 -10.61 7.63 14.95
CA HIS A 270 -11.09 8.08 16.27
C HIS A 270 -10.09 8.98 17.01
N SER A 271 -9.06 9.50 16.33
CA SER A 271 -8.03 10.38 16.92
C SER A 271 -7.31 9.77 18.14
N LEU A 272 -7.15 8.46 18.15
CA LEU A 272 -6.39 7.72 19.18
C LEU A 272 -4.95 7.50 18.71
N ALA A 273 -4.02 7.34 19.68
CA ALA A 273 -2.66 6.91 19.35
C ALA A 273 -2.68 5.55 18.65
N TYR A 274 -2.00 5.41 17.52
CA TYR A 274 -2.03 4.19 16.70
C TYR A 274 -0.65 3.79 16.12
N GLY A 275 0.42 4.45 16.51
CA GLY A 275 1.78 4.16 16.01
C GLY A 275 2.20 2.70 16.23
N ALA A 276 1.97 2.16 17.43
CA ALA A 276 2.26 0.76 17.75
C ALA A 276 1.38 -0.21 16.95
N GLN A 277 0.10 0.13 16.73
CA GLN A 277 -0.81 -0.69 15.94
C GLN A 277 -0.45 -0.66 14.45
N ALA A 278 -0.03 0.50 13.93
CA ALA A 278 0.47 0.61 12.55
C ALA A 278 1.74 -0.24 12.32
N LEU A 279 2.66 -0.27 13.29
CA LEU A 279 3.83 -1.15 13.26
C LEU A 279 3.43 -2.63 13.37
N THR A 280 2.47 -2.96 14.21
CA THR A 280 1.93 -4.34 14.34
C THR A 280 1.31 -4.80 13.02
N ALA A 281 0.47 -3.96 12.39
CA ALA A 281 -0.13 -4.25 11.09
C ALA A 281 0.94 -4.42 9.99
N ALA A 282 1.95 -3.56 9.96
CA ALA A 282 3.06 -3.65 9.01
C ALA A 282 3.89 -4.92 9.20
N TRP A 283 4.14 -5.34 10.45
CA TRP A 283 4.83 -6.59 10.74
C TRP A 283 4.04 -7.82 10.26
N TRP A 284 2.75 -7.89 10.58
CA TRP A 284 1.89 -8.96 10.08
C TRP A 284 1.81 -8.96 8.55
N ALA A 285 1.67 -7.77 7.93
CA ALA A 285 1.65 -7.63 6.47
C ALA A 285 2.94 -8.17 5.81
N SER A 286 4.11 -7.89 6.41
CA SER A 286 5.39 -8.42 5.93
C SER A 286 5.48 -9.93 6.12
N GLU A 287 5.40 -10.42 7.34
CA GLU A 287 5.68 -11.83 7.65
C GLU A 287 4.58 -12.78 7.17
N ALA A 288 3.31 -12.48 7.48
CA ALA A 288 2.18 -13.31 7.09
C ALA A 288 1.90 -13.19 5.58
N GLY A 289 1.94 -11.97 5.03
CA GLY A 289 1.72 -11.74 3.61
C GLY A 289 2.67 -12.57 2.74
N ARG A 290 3.96 -12.59 3.10
CA ARG A 290 4.96 -13.45 2.46
C ARG A 290 4.58 -14.92 2.56
N ARG A 291 4.23 -15.42 3.75
CA ARG A 291 3.85 -16.83 3.94
C ARG A 291 2.64 -17.24 3.10
N VAL A 292 1.61 -16.39 3.06
CA VAL A 292 0.36 -16.66 2.33
C VAL A 292 0.61 -16.74 0.83
N VAL A 293 1.34 -15.80 0.22
CA VAL A 293 1.58 -15.85 -1.23
C VAL A 293 2.49 -17.02 -1.62
N HIS A 294 3.43 -17.42 -0.76
CA HIS A 294 4.20 -18.67 -0.94
C HIS A 294 3.31 -19.91 -0.82
N ALA A 295 2.38 -19.95 0.14
CA ALA A 295 1.41 -21.04 0.26
C ALA A 295 0.52 -21.12 -0.99
N GLY A 296 0.03 -19.99 -1.48
CA GLY A 296 -0.77 -19.91 -2.71
C GLY A 296 -0.03 -20.48 -3.92
N GLN A 297 1.22 -20.06 -4.14
CA GLN A 297 2.04 -20.59 -5.23
C GLN A 297 2.33 -22.10 -5.06
N HIS A 298 2.69 -22.53 -3.85
CA HIS A 298 2.98 -23.94 -3.55
C HIS A 298 1.79 -24.86 -3.79
N LEU A 299 0.58 -24.43 -3.39
CA LEU A 299 -0.64 -25.22 -3.56
C LEU A 299 -1.06 -25.40 -5.04
N HIS A 300 -0.61 -24.51 -5.93
CA HIS A 300 -0.75 -24.67 -7.39
C HIS A 300 0.29 -25.64 -8.00
N GLY A 301 1.35 -26.02 -7.25
CA GLY A 301 2.42 -26.85 -7.76
C GLY A 301 3.18 -26.18 -8.91
N GLY A 302 3.50 -26.93 -9.97
CA GLY A 302 4.25 -26.42 -11.11
C GLY A 302 3.57 -25.24 -11.83
N THR A 303 2.25 -25.23 -11.92
CA THR A 303 1.46 -24.10 -12.48
C THR A 303 1.61 -22.81 -11.66
N GLY A 304 1.93 -22.90 -10.38
CA GLY A 304 2.17 -21.71 -9.56
C GLY A 304 3.43 -20.93 -9.95
N ALA A 305 4.36 -21.56 -10.63
CA ALA A 305 5.58 -20.92 -11.15
C ALA A 305 5.43 -20.39 -12.59
N ASP A 306 4.29 -20.65 -13.24
CA ASP A 306 4.02 -20.18 -14.58
C ASP A 306 3.71 -18.67 -14.55
N LEU A 307 4.45 -17.89 -15.34
CA LEU A 307 4.29 -16.43 -15.44
C LEU A 307 2.94 -16.03 -16.04
N GLU A 308 2.34 -16.88 -16.84
CA GLU A 308 1.03 -16.65 -17.44
C GLU A 308 -0.13 -17.00 -16.51
N HIS A 309 0.14 -17.71 -15.39
CA HIS A 309 -0.91 -18.07 -14.45
C HIS A 309 -1.24 -16.91 -13.49
N PRO A 310 -2.53 -16.58 -13.26
CA PRO A 310 -2.92 -15.43 -12.45
C PRO A 310 -2.38 -15.40 -11.01
N VAL A 311 -2.10 -16.57 -10.41
CA VAL A 311 -1.55 -16.64 -9.04
C VAL A 311 -0.15 -16.05 -8.95
N HIS A 312 0.61 -16.07 -10.04
CA HIS A 312 1.95 -15.49 -10.12
C HIS A 312 1.95 -13.99 -9.76
N ARG A 313 0.95 -13.23 -10.21
CA ARG A 313 0.83 -11.80 -9.88
C ARG A 313 0.67 -11.57 -8.38
N HIS A 314 -0.15 -12.38 -7.69
CA HIS A 314 -0.30 -12.29 -6.24
C HIS A 314 1.03 -12.58 -5.53
N PHE A 315 1.80 -13.54 -6.02
CA PHE A 315 3.12 -13.83 -5.49
C PHE A 315 4.05 -12.61 -5.63
N LEU A 316 4.14 -12.01 -6.81
CA LEU A 316 5.00 -10.84 -7.05
C LEU A 316 4.58 -9.63 -6.20
N TRP A 317 3.27 -9.34 -6.13
CA TRP A 317 2.75 -8.23 -5.32
C TRP A 317 3.02 -8.44 -3.83
N GLY A 318 2.73 -9.64 -3.31
CA GLY A 318 2.96 -9.95 -1.91
C GLY A 318 4.43 -9.86 -1.52
N ARG A 319 5.33 -10.28 -2.41
CA ARG A 319 6.79 -10.15 -2.21
C ARG A 319 7.28 -8.71 -2.28
N GLN A 320 6.67 -7.88 -3.11
CA GLN A 320 6.99 -6.45 -3.17
C GLN A 320 6.52 -5.71 -1.92
N LEU A 321 5.30 -6.03 -1.44
CA LEU A 321 4.70 -5.40 -0.27
C LEU A 321 5.40 -5.80 1.03
N ASP A 322 5.97 -7.01 1.12
CA ASP A 322 6.63 -7.49 2.34
C ASP A 322 7.87 -6.68 2.74
N ALA A 323 8.44 -5.93 1.81
CA ALA A 323 9.66 -5.13 2.03
C ALA A 323 9.46 -3.62 1.76
N TYR A 324 8.31 -3.21 1.26
CA TYR A 324 8.13 -1.84 0.76
C TYR A 324 8.32 -0.77 1.85
N LEU A 325 7.68 -0.91 2.99
CA LEU A 325 7.71 0.07 4.10
C LEU A 325 8.55 -0.41 5.31
N GLY A 326 9.49 -1.28 5.07
CA GLY A 326 10.31 -1.97 6.06
C GLY A 326 10.00 -3.46 6.08
N CYS A 327 11.04 -4.30 6.16
CA CYS A 327 10.83 -5.75 6.32
C CYS A 327 10.44 -6.07 7.77
N GLY A 328 9.90 -7.28 8.00
CA GLY A 328 9.38 -7.68 9.30
C GLY A 328 10.35 -7.46 10.47
N SER A 329 11.65 -7.72 10.30
CA SER A 329 12.65 -7.51 11.34
C SER A 329 12.90 -6.03 11.65
N GLU A 330 12.95 -5.15 10.64
CA GLU A 330 13.08 -3.70 10.84
C GLU A 330 11.87 -3.14 11.58
N VAL A 331 10.66 -3.54 11.16
CA VAL A 331 9.40 -3.08 11.76
C VAL A 331 9.27 -3.56 13.19
N LEU A 332 9.70 -4.79 13.49
CA LEU A 332 9.67 -5.34 14.85
C LEU A 332 10.65 -4.61 15.78
N ASP A 333 11.83 -4.24 15.28
CA ASP A 333 12.80 -3.44 16.03
C ASP A 333 12.26 -2.05 16.35
N GLU A 334 11.66 -1.36 15.36
CA GLU A 334 10.99 -0.07 15.59
C GLU A 334 9.85 -0.18 16.62
N LEU A 335 9.04 -1.25 16.59
CA LEU A 335 7.99 -1.49 17.57
C LEU A 335 8.57 -1.68 18.98
N GLY A 336 9.65 -2.46 19.08
CA GLY A 336 10.35 -2.67 20.36
C GLY A 336 10.89 -1.37 20.96
N GLN A 337 11.48 -0.50 20.11
CA GLN A 337 11.97 0.82 20.52
C GLN A 337 10.82 1.71 21.01
N LEU A 338 9.73 1.80 20.25
CA LEU A 338 8.56 2.61 20.61
C LEU A 338 7.96 2.16 21.95
N LEU A 339 7.81 0.86 22.18
CA LEU A 339 7.25 0.32 23.42
C LEU A 339 8.18 0.56 24.63
N ALA A 340 9.50 0.50 24.42
CA ALA A 340 10.47 0.79 25.47
C ALA A 340 10.44 2.27 25.90
N GLU A 341 10.30 3.19 24.95
CA GLU A 341 10.18 4.62 25.20
C GLU A 341 8.88 4.94 25.97
N THR A 342 7.74 4.40 25.50
CA THR A 342 6.43 4.62 26.14
C THR A 342 6.38 4.03 27.57
N GLY A 343 6.90 2.82 27.76
CA GLY A 343 6.97 2.19 29.10
C GLY A 343 7.89 2.92 30.08
N ALA A 344 8.95 3.58 29.58
CA ALA A 344 9.82 4.41 30.43
C ALA A 344 9.14 5.69 30.90
N GLU A 345 8.26 6.28 30.09
CA GLU A 345 7.47 7.46 30.48
C GLU A 345 6.41 7.12 31.56
N GLU A 346 5.74 5.96 31.45
CA GLU A 346 4.76 5.50 32.45
C GLU A 346 5.39 5.18 33.80
N VAL A 347 6.65 4.74 33.87
CA VAL A 347 7.37 4.45 35.11
C VAL A 347 7.92 5.74 35.79
N SER A 348 8.02 6.83 35.02
CA SER A 348 8.57 8.11 35.47
C SER A 348 7.50 9.09 36.01
N THR A 349 6.21 8.74 35.88
CA THR A 349 5.06 9.50 36.37
C THR A 349 4.45 8.82 37.60
#